data_75a5da86a6535d938e9e6abeb987ac5e
#
_entry.id   75a5da86a6535d938e9e6abeb987ac5e
#
_cell.length_a   1.000
_cell.length_b   1.000
_cell.length_c   1.000
_cell.angle_alpha   90.00
_cell.angle_beta   90.00
_cell.angle_gamma   90.00
#
_symmetry.space_group_name_H-M   'P 1'
#
loop_
_entity.id
_entity.type
_entity.pdbx_description
1 polymer ?
#
loop_
_entity_poly.entity_id
_entity_poly.type
_entity_poly.pdbx_seq_one_letter_code
_entity_poly.pdbx_strand_id
1 'polypeptide(L)'
;MADTASNTIPRAAGPNMRSQLRRLAPFFGTPLNAALTVVLLWLMARFGWLLLDWVVLKAAILPAEPETCAGTTGACWSFVIAKSGQILFGIYPPTERWRAGLVCVLIITTLIASARPSAWRPSLGLVWVGMMVIVLWLMGGGFGLVSVPTSSWGGLPVTLILTVFAIGLGFPAAILLALGRRSKLPVVRTLSVLFIETIRGLPLLSLLLVASILLPLFLPDSLLPDKFVRALIALTIFAAAYLAEVLRGGLQSIPGGQSEAAEALGLGYWKTQRLIILPQAIRIVIPALTNTIIVMIKNTSLVLVVGLFDLISSGKAALSDPAWPAPSTETFLFIGLIYFALAFSFARFADFLERSGAEKRG
;
A
#
# COMPACT_ATOMS: atom_id res chain seq x y z
N MET A 1 -65.12 17.99 12.50
CA MET A 1 -64.17 17.93 13.62
C MET A 1 -62.93 17.24 13.11
N ALA A 2 -61.92 18.01 12.72
CA ALA A 2 -60.66 17.51 12.18
C ALA A 2 -59.63 17.67 13.26
N ASP A 3 -59.05 16.53 13.70
CA ASP A 3 -58.03 16.47 14.71
C ASP A 3 -56.65 16.63 14.01
N THR A 4 -56.02 17.76 14.23
CA THR A 4 -54.66 18.07 13.72
C THR A 4 -53.64 17.47 14.67
N ALA A 5 -53.14 16.25 14.38
CA ALA A 5 -52.02 15.66 15.06
C ALA A 5 -50.73 16.43 14.71
N SER A 6 -50.23 17.23 15.64
CA SER A 6 -48.96 17.94 15.55
C SER A 6 -47.78 16.93 15.61
N ASN A 7 -47.13 16.75 14.48
CA ASN A 7 -45.96 15.92 14.31
C ASN A 7 -44.72 16.66 14.86
N THR A 8 -44.48 16.55 16.15
CA THR A 8 -43.28 17.11 16.80
C THR A 8 -42.07 16.16 16.51
N ILE A 9 -41.21 16.59 15.58
CA ILE A 9 -39.92 15.95 15.31
C ILE A 9 -39.11 15.95 16.61
N PRO A 10 -38.66 14.80 17.16
CA PRO A 10 -37.84 14.78 18.35
C PRO A 10 -36.49 15.43 18.03
N ARG A 11 -36.21 16.56 18.68
CA ARG A 11 -34.87 17.18 18.66
C ARG A 11 -33.86 16.17 19.16
N ALA A 12 -32.83 15.90 18.33
CA ALA A 12 -31.68 15.11 18.70
C ALA A 12 -31.08 15.69 20.00
N ALA A 13 -31.27 14.98 21.12
CA ALA A 13 -30.66 15.34 22.39
C ALA A 13 -29.16 15.31 22.24
N GLY A 14 -28.48 16.43 22.44
CA GLY A 14 -27.03 16.53 22.46
C GLY A 14 -26.41 15.49 23.41
N PRO A 15 -25.14 15.14 23.29
CA PRO A 15 -24.51 14.07 24.05
C PRO A 15 -24.66 14.38 25.57
N ASN A 16 -25.54 13.64 26.25
CA ASN A 16 -25.78 13.76 27.65
C ASN A 16 -24.48 13.50 28.42
N MET A 17 -24.09 14.40 29.31
CA MET A 17 -22.90 14.28 30.19
C MET A 17 -22.85 12.90 30.88
N ARG A 18 -24.02 12.32 31.21
CA ARG A 18 -24.14 10.95 31.75
C ARG A 18 -23.68 9.85 30.77
N SER A 19 -23.85 10.04 29.47
CA SER A 19 -23.38 9.05 28.45
C SER A 19 -21.85 9.13 28.26
N GLN A 20 -21.28 10.31 28.41
CA GLN A 20 -19.80 10.48 28.39
C GLN A 20 -19.17 9.92 29.67
N LEU A 21 -19.75 10.16 30.85
CA LEU A 21 -19.28 9.57 32.11
C LEU A 21 -19.35 8.03 32.11
N ARG A 22 -20.35 7.43 31.48
CA ARG A 22 -20.44 5.97 31.30
C ARG A 22 -19.31 5.41 30.46
N ARG A 23 -18.79 6.17 29.47
CA ARG A 23 -17.64 5.75 28.64
C ARG A 23 -16.32 5.81 29.44
N LEU A 24 -16.22 6.66 30.43
CA LEU A 24 -15.05 6.77 31.30
C LEU A 24 -15.07 5.77 32.46
N ALA A 25 -16.24 5.22 32.81
CA ALA A 25 -16.40 4.27 33.91
C ALA A 25 -15.43 3.07 33.86
N PRO A 26 -15.11 2.44 32.68
CA PRO A 26 -14.13 1.34 32.63
C PRO A 26 -12.73 1.75 33.09
N PHE A 27 -12.34 3.01 32.86
CA PHE A 27 -11.01 3.53 33.21
C PHE A 27 -10.83 3.86 34.67
N PHE A 28 -11.93 4.15 35.39
CA PHE A 28 -11.91 4.60 36.78
C PHE A 28 -12.79 3.75 37.71
N GLY A 29 -13.36 2.65 37.22
CA GLY A 29 -14.33 1.82 37.96
C GLY A 29 -13.77 1.02 39.13
N THR A 30 -12.45 0.80 39.18
CA THR A 30 -11.76 0.16 40.30
C THR A 30 -10.53 0.99 40.69
N PRO A 31 -10.05 0.91 41.96
CA PRO A 31 -8.84 1.63 42.36
C PRO A 31 -7.61 1.29 41.50
N LEU A 32 -7.47 0.04 41.09
CA LEU A 32 -6.38 -0.42 40.22
C LEU A 32 -6.49 0.21 38.83
N ASN A 33 -7.67 0.19 38.21
CA ASN A 33 -7.87 0.79 36.89
C ASN A 33 -7.64 2.31 36.93
N ALA A 34 -8.09 2.99 38.01
CA ALA A 34 -7.85 4.41 38.19
C ALA A 34 -6.35 4.72 38.32
N ALA A 35 -5.61 3.96 39.12
CA ALA A 35 -4.17 4.12 39.30
C ALA A 35 -3.44 3.86 37.97
N LEU A 36 -3.76 2.78 37.25
CA LEU A 36 -3.18 2.49 35.92
C LEU A 36 -3.47 3.60 34.92
N THR A 37 -4.71 4.10 34.87
CA THR A 37 -5.11 5.19 33.98
C THR A 37 -4.32 6.46 34.25
N VAL A 38 -4.19 6.85 35.53
CA VAL A 38 -3.42 8.04 35.92
C VAL A 38 -1.95 7.89 35.55
N VAL A 39 -1.34 6.72 35.85
CA VAL A 39 0.08 6.44 35.46
C VAL A 39 0.25 6.50 33.95
N LEU A 40 -0.63 5.88 33.17
CA LEU A 40 -0.55 5.90 31.72
C LEU A 40 -0.71 7.31 31.15
N LEU A 41 -1.68 8.09 31.67
CA LEU A 41 -1.86 9.48 31.24
C LEU A 41 -0.65 10.35 31.59
N TRP A 42 -0.07 10.16 32.77
CA TRP A 42 1.16 10.86 33.17
C TRP A 42 2.34 10.48 32.25
N LEU A 43 2.53 9.18 31.96
CA LEU A 43 3.55 8.73 31.02
C LEU A 43 3.32 9.32 29.62
N MET A 44 2.09 9.26 29.12
CA MET A 44 1.76 9.85 27.81
C MET A 44 2.02 11.36 27.78
N ALA A 45 1.65 12.09 28.82
CA ALA A 45 1.92 13.52 28.93
C ALA A 45 3.44 13.79 28.98
N ARG A 46 4.19 13.01 29.76
CA ARG A 46 5.64 13.15 29.92
C ARG A 46 6.38 12.84 28.64
N PHE A 47 6.07 11.70 27.99
CA PHE A 47 6.65 11.35 26.70
C PHE A 47 6.20 12.29 25.58
N GLY A 48 4.94 12.68 25.56
CA GLY A 48 4.41 13.65 24.61
C GLY A 48 5.12 15.00 24.71
N TRP A 49 5.41 15.46 25.93
CA TRP A 49 6.18 16.68 26.15
C TRP A 49 7.62 16.55 25.65
N LEU A 50 8.31 15.43 25.95
CA LEU A 50 9.67 15.16 25.48
C LEU A 50 9.74 15.12 23.95
N LEU A 51 8.75 14.48 23.31
CA LEU A 51 8.67 14.44 21.86
C LEU A 51 8.42 15.82 21.28
N LEU A 52 7.52 16.60 21.84
CA LEU A 52 7.20 17.96 21.39
C LEU A 52 8.42 18.88 21.55
N ASP A 53 9.12 18.79 22.69
CA ASP A 53 10.35 19.55 22.95
C ASP A 53 11.42 19.23 21.90
N TRP A 54 11.64 17.94 21.61
CA TRP A 54 12.63 17.47 20.66
C TRP A 54 12.23 17.76 19.20
N VAL A 55 10.97 17.46 18.80
CA VAL A 55 10.51 17.54 17.40
C VAL A 55 10.30 18.98 16.97
N VAL A 56 9.87 19.89 17.89
CA VAL A 56 9.41 21.23 17.55
C VAL A 56 10.19 22.32 18.27
N LEU A 57 10.25 22.29 19.62
CA LEU A 57 10.76 23.43 20.38
C LEU A 57 12.27 23.62 20.25
N LYS A 58 13.04 22.54 20.20
CA LYS A 58 14.49 22.55 20.04
C LYS A 58 14.96 22.18 18.65
N ALA A 59 14.03 22.00 17.72
CA ALA A 59 14.33 21.52 16.39
C ALA A 59 15.10 22.56 15.56
N ALA A 60 16.12 22.09 14.86
CA ALA A 60 16.86 22.85 13.86
C ALA A 60 16.16 22.70 12.49
N ILE A 61 15.60 23.80 11.95
CA ILE A 61 14.79 23.75 10.74
C ILE A 61 15.48 24.49 9.58
N LEU A 62 15.89 25.72 9.79
CA LEU A 62 16.48 26.60 8.77
C LEU A 62 17.66 27.39 9.36
N PRO A 63 18.67 27.74 8.53
CA PRO A 63 18.83 27.38 7.12
C PRO A 63 19.10 25.88 6.90
N ALA A 64 18.91 25.41 5.65
CA ALA A 64 19.10 24.00 5.29
C ALA A 64 20.59 23.70 5.03
N GLU A 65 21.42 23.87 6.06
CA GLU A 65 22.87 23.77 6.06
C GLU A 65 23.35 22.83 7.18
N PRO A 66 24.51 22.14 7.00
CA PRO A 66 25.04 21.21 8.00
C PRO A 66 25.29 21.84 9.37
N GLU A 67 25.77 23.10 9.39
CA GLU A 67 26.08 23.85 10.61
C GLU A 67 24.86 24.08 11.49
N THR A 68 23.66 24.16 10.90
CA THR A 68 22.40 24.36 11.62
C THR A 68 22.11 23.19 12.56
N CYS A 69 22.58 22.00 12.22
CA CYS A 69 22.42 20.81 13.03
C CYS A 69 23.58 20.58 14.02
N ALA A 70 24.69 21.31 13.87
CA ALA A 70 25.83 21.18 14.75
C ALA A 70 25.48 21.72 16.16
N GLY A 71 25.56 20.85 17.17
CA GLY A 71 25.28 21.23 18.55
C GLY A 71 23.80 21.33 18.92
N THR A 72 22.85 21.04 18.01
CA THR A 72 21.43 21.00 18.39
C THR A 72 21.12 19.80 19.26
N THR A 73 20.29 19.99 20.29
CA THR A 73 19.75 18.90 21.14
C THR A 73 18.36 18.44 20.68
N GLY A 74 17.78 19.14 19.69
CA GLY A 74 16.50 18.83 19.07
C GLY A 74 16.62 18.11 17.74
N ALA A 75 15.50 17.91 17.08
CA ALA A 75 15.44 17.27 15.76
C ALA A 75 16.10 18.12 14.67
N CYS A 76 16.91 17.52 13.82
CA CYS A 76 17.55 18.15 12.68
C CYS A 76 16.69 18.05 11.41
N TRP A 77 15.64 18.85 11.31
CA TRP A 77 14.80 18.93 10.09
C TRP A 77 15.49 19.61 8.92
N SER A 78 16.50 20.43 9.20
CA SER A 78 17.38 21.08 8.21
C SER A 78 17.94 20.05 7.22
N PHE A 79 18.39 18.88 7.71
CA PHE A 79 18.83 17.76 6.88
C PHE A 79 17.73 17.24 5.96
N VAL A 80 16.55 16.96 6.54
CA VAL A 80 15.41 16.41 5.78
C VAL A 80 14.99 17.37 4.66
N ILE A 81 15.01 18.69 4.92
CA ILE A 81 14.71 19.72 3.92
C ILE A 81 15.78 19.71 2.83
N ALA A 82 17.07 19.81 3.20
CA ALA A 82 18.18 19.83 2.26
C ALA A 82 18.24 18.56 1.39
N LYS A 83 17.97 17.40 1.98
CA LYS A 83 18.06 16.09 1.31
C LYS A 83 16.72 15.57 0.81
N SER A 84 15.62 16.34 0.93
CA SER A 84 14.28 15.92 0.51
C SER A 84 14.23 15.34 -0.90
N GLY A 85 14.88 16.02 -1.85
CA GLY A 85 14.96 15.56 -3.23
C GLY A 85 15.71 14.23 -3.40
N GLN A 86 16.74 13.96 -2.58
CA GLN A 86 17.45 12.69 -2.59
C GLN A 86 16.67 11.60 -1.86
N ILE A 87 16.02 11.91 -0.75
CA ILE A 87 15.18 10.96 -0.01
C ILE A 87 13.99 10.54 -0.87
N LEU A 88 13.30 11.50 -1.50
CA LEU A 88 12.08 11.23 -2.27
C LEU A 88 12.34 10.59 -3.63
N PHE A 89 13.43 10.94 -4.32
CA PHE A 89 13.69 10.50 -5.70
C PHE A 89 14.96 9.66 -5.84
N GLY A 90 15.68 9.41 -4.74
CA GLY A 90 16.88 8.59 -4.73
C GLY A 90 17.99 9.16 -5.60
N ILE A 91 18.56 8.28 -6.40
CA ILE A 91 19.65 8.57 -7.35
C ILE A 91 19.15 9.07 -8.71
N TYR A 92 17.85 9.32 -8.87
CA TYR A 92 17.30 9.89 -10.11
C TYR A 92 17.95 11.25 -10.42
N PRO A 93 18.34 11.51 -11.69
CA PRO A 93 19.06 12.74 -12.06
C PRO A 93 18.36 14.00 -11.56
N PRO A 94 19.05 14.90 -10.86
CA PRO A 94 18.45 16.10 -10.25
C PRO A 94 17.65 16.98 -11.22
N THR A 95 18.15 17.14 -12.45
CA THR A 95 17.52 17.94 -13.53
C THR A 95 16.19 17.33 -13.98
N GLU A 96 16.02 16.05 -13.80
CA GLU A 96 14.87 15.27 -14.29
C GLU A 96 13.89 14.86 -13.17
N ARG A 97 14.14 15.23 -11.91
CA ARG A 97 13.30 14.86 -10.76
C ARG A 97 11.85 15.31 -10.88
N TRP A 98 11.58 16.35 -11.69
CA TRP A 98 10.22 16.77 -11.97
C TRP A 98 9.38 15.66 -12.60
N ARG A 99 9.96 14.81 -13.47
CA ARG A 99 9.28 13.63 -14.07
C ARG A 99 8.94 12.59 -13.01
N ALA A 100 9.90 12.29 -12.14
CA ALA A 100 9.71 11.39 -11.02
C ALA A 100 8.61 11.87 -10.05
N GLY A 101 8.56 13.17 -9.81
CA GLY A 101 7.47 13.83 -9.06
C GLY A 101 6.11 13.69 -9.76
N LEU A 102 6.08 13.93 -11.08
CA LEU A 102 4.86 13.78 -11.89
C LEU A 102 4.35 12.34 -11.88
N VAL A 103 5.24 11.34 -11.92
CA VAL A 103 4.91 9.92 -11.79
C VAL A 103 4.23 9.63 -10.46
N CYS A 104 4.76 10.14 -9.34
CA CYS A 104 4.11 9.99 -8.04
C CYS A 104 2.71 10.60 -8.03
N VAL A 105 2.55 11.82 -8.55
CA VAL A 105 1.25 12.50 -8.65
C VAL A 105 0.29 11.71 -9.52
N LEU A 106 0.73 11.21 -10.68
CA LEU A 106 -0.09 10.45 -11.61
C LEU A 106 -0.59 9.15 -10.99
N ILE A 107 0.28 8.39 -10.32
CA ILE A 107 -0.11 7.16 -9.63
C ILE A 107 -1.10 7.46 -8.49
N ILE A 108 -0.79 8.44 -7.63
CA ILE A 108 -1.65 8.79 -6.49
C ILE A 108 -3.01 9.31 -6.97
N THR A 109 -3.06 10.17 -7.98
CA THR A 109 -4.32 10.69 -8.52
C THR A 109 -5.15 9.60 -9.18
N THR A 110 -4.52 8.64 -9.88
CA THR A 110 -5.22 7.48 -10.47
C THR A 110 -5.78 6.58 -9.37
N LEU A 111 -5.04 6.34 -8.28
CA LEU A 111 -5.53 5.61 -7.11
C LEU A 111 -6.73 6.31 -6.46
N ILE A 112 -6.65 7.62 -6.22
CA ILE A 112 -7.75 8.42 -5.64
C ILE A 112 -8.96 8.43 -6.57
N ALA A 113 -8.78 8.59 -7.87
CA ALA A 113 -9.86 8.54 -8.85
C ALA A 113 -10.55 7.16 -8.87
N SER A 114 -9.75 6.08 -8.80
CA SER A 114 -10.25 4.70 -8.73
C SER A 114 -10.99 4.38 -7.43
N ALA A 115 -10.75 5.16 -6.37
CA ALA A 115 -11.48 5.01 -5.11
C ALA A 115 -12.95 5.43 -5.21
N ARG A 116 -13.35 6.19 -6.24
CA ARG A 116 -14.73 6.63 -6.42
C ARG A 116 -15.56 5.54 -7.10
N PRO A 117 -16.70 5.11 -6.52
CA PRO A 117 -17.58 4.09 -7.15
C PRO A 117 -18.06 4.48 -8.56
N SER A 118 -18.22 5.78 -8.84
CA SER A 118 -18.60 6.29 -10.15
C SER A 118 -17.57 6.03 -11.26
N ALA A 119 -16.30 5.81 -10.88
CA ALA A 119 -15.23 5.49 -11.81
C ALA A 119 -15.18 3.99 -12.20
N TRP A 120 -15.96 3.12 -11.56
CA TRP A 120 -15.93 1.67 -11.78
C TRP A 120 -16.66 1.27 -13.07
N ARG A 121 -16.09 1.71 -14.17
CA ARG A 121 -16.51 1.38 -15.53
C ARG A 121 -15.47 0.46 -16.18
N PRO A 122 -15.82 -0.30 -17.23
CA PRO A 122 -14.85 -1.13 -17.96
C PRO A 122 -13.63 -0.35 -18.48
N SER A 123 -13.81 0.95 -18.76
CA SER A 123 -12.74 1.87 -19.17
C SER A 123 -11.67 2.11 -18.11
N LEU A 124 -11.95 1.83 -16.82
CA LEU A 124 -10.97 2.01 -15.75
C LEU A 124 -9.73 1.14 -15.99
N GLY A 125 -9.88 -0.07 -16.51
CA GLY A 125 -8.75 -0.93 -16.88
C GLY A 125 -7.85 -0.30 -17.94
N LEU A 126 -8.43 0.37 -18.94
CA LEU A 126 -7.67 1.10 -19.96
C LEU A 126 -6.92 2.30 -19.37
N VAL A 127 -7.54 3.02 -18.42
CA VAL A 127 -6.89 4.13 -17.69
C VAL A 127 -5.66 3.62 -16.93
N TRP A 128 -5.77 2.46 -16.26
CA TRP A 128 -4.65 1.85 -15.54
C TRP A 128 -3.52 1.42 -16.49
N VAL A 129 -3.85 0.77 -17.61
CA VAL A 129 -2.85 0.38 -18.61
C VAL A 129 -2.19 1.62 -19.22
N GLY A 130 -2.96 2.63 -19.59
CA GLY A 130 -2.42 3.89 -20.11
C GLY A 130 -1.51 4.60 -19.10
N MET A 131 -1.93 4.66 -17.83
CA MET A 131 -1.12 5.21 -16.75
C MET A 131 0.20 4.44 -16.60
N MET A 132 0.18 3.11 -16.60
CA MET A 132 1.40 2.30 -16.52
C MET A 132 2.36 2.61 -17.68
N VAL A 133 1.87 2.73 -18.90
CA VAL A 133 2.69 3.08 -20.07
C VAL A 133 3.29 4.47 -19.91
N ILE A 134 2.48 5.47 -19.53
CA ILE A 134 2.95 6.85 -19.32
C ILE A 134 4.00 6.92 -18.22
N VAL A 135 3.81 6.19 -17.11
CA VAL A 135 4.76 6.13 -16.00
C VAL A 135 6.12 5.58 -16.44
N LEU A 136 6.13 4.49 -17.22
CA LEU A 136 7.37 3.91 -17.75
C LEU A 136 8.06 4.87 -18.71
N TRP A 137 7.30 5.54 -19.57
CA TRP A 137 7.85 6.55 -20.49
C TRP A 137 8.42 7.75 -19.75
N LEU A 138 7.72 8.30 -18.76
CA LEU A 138 8.22 9.41 -17.95
C LEU A 138 9.49 9.04 -17.19
N MET A 139 9.56 7.86 -16.60
CA MET A 139 10.74 7.42 -15.84
C MET A 139 11.92 7.07 -16.76
N GLY A 140 11.66 6.32 -17.84
CA GLY A 140 12.72 5.84 -18.73
C GLY A 140 13.16 6.87 -19.78
N GLY A 141 12.28 7.79 -20.15
CA GLY A 141 12.54 8.77 -21.20
C GLY A 141 12.31 8.23 -22.62
N GLY A 142 12.90 8.90 -23.61
CA GLY A 142 12.64 8.67 -25.03
C GLY A 142 11.55 9.61 -25.59
N PHE A 143 11.39 9.64 -26.90
CA PHE A 143 10.44 10.54 -27.58
C PHE A 143 10.55 12.01 -27.15
N GLY A 144 11.79 12.53 -27.12
CA GLY A 144 12.08 13.93 -26.75
C GLY A 144 12.46 14.12 -25.27
N LEU A 145 12.36 13.10 -24.43
CA LEU A 145 12.86 13.11 -23.06
C LEU A 145 14.25 12.46 -22.97
N VAL A 146 15.10 12.98 -22.11
CA VAL A 146 16.41 12.39 -21.81
C VAL A 146 16.21 10.97 -21.28
N SER A 147 16.94 10.01 -21.85
CA SER A 147 16.88 8.61 -21.40
C SER A 147 17.53 8.45 -20.03
N VAL A 148 16.81 7.82 -19.09
CA VAL A 148 17.29 7.52 -17.75
C VAL A 148 17.16 6.01 -17.52
N PRO A 149 18.31 5.29 -17.39
CA PRO A 149 18.29 3.85 -17.18
C PRO A 149 17.64 3.49 -15.84
N THR A 150 17.03 2.33 -15.78
CA THR A 150 16.36 1.82 -14.56
C THR A 150 17.30 1.69 -13.36
N SER A 151 18.62 1.53 -13.61
CA SER A 151 19.66 1.53 -12.59
C SER A 151 19.79 2.86 -11.85
N SER A 152 19.30 3.96 -12.45
CA SER A 152 19.28 5.30 -11.85
C SER A 152 17.91 5.66 -11.27
N TRP A 153 16.94 4.72 -11.26
CA TRP A 153 15.65 4.96 -10.65
C TRP A 153 15.74 4.77 -9.13
N GLY A 154 15.00 5.60 -8.39
CA GLY A 154 15.05 5.52 -6.92
C GLY A 154 13.88 6.22 -6.23
N GLY A 155 13.83 6.07 -4.91
CA GLY A 155 12.92 6.77 -4.03
C GLY A 155 11.47 6.31 -4.10
N LEU A 156 10.58 7.24 -3.78
CA LEU A 156 9.14 7.04 -3.78
C LEU A 156 8.56 6.55 -5.13
N PRO A 157 9.01 7.07 -6.29
CA PRO A 157 8.56 6.54 -7.58
C PRO A 157 8.78 5.03 -7.73
N VAL A 158 9.96 4.52 -7.37
CA VAL A 158 10.26 3.08 -7.43
C VAL A 158 9.35 2.29 -6.49
N THR A 159 9.17 2.76 -5.25
CA THR A 159 8.24 2.15 -4.29
C THR A 159 6.82 2.05 -4.86
N LEU A 160 6.30 3.13 -5.45
CA LEU A 160 4.96 3.17 -6.02
C LEU A 160 4.84 2.31 -7.27
N ILE A 161 5.80 2.39 -8.19
CA ILE A 161 5.80 1.62 -9.44
C ILE A 161 5.84 0.12 -9.12
N LEU A 162 6.80 -0.33 -8.32
CA LEU A 162 6.91 -1.74 -7.95
C LEU A 162 5.63 -2.25 -7.29
N THR A 163 5.02 -1.48 -6.38
CA THR A 163 3.76 -1.87 -5.73
C THR A 163 2.62 -1.99 -6.74
N VAL A 164 2.37 -0.91 -7.50
CA VAL A 164 1.23 -0.82 -8.40
C VAL A 164 1.32 -1.84 -9.54
N PHE A 165 2.51 -1.99 -10.13
CA PHE A 165 2.71 -2.94 -11.23
C PHE A 165 2.67 -4.38 -10.73
N ALA A 166 3.29 -4.69 -9.59
CA ALA A 166 3.25 -6.04 -9.04
C ALA A 166 1.82 -6.48 -8.72
N ILE A 167 1.00 -5.59 -8.14
CA ILE A 167 -0.41 -5.86 -7.84
C ILE A 167 -1.24 -5.89 -9.13
N GLY A 168 -1.06 -4.89 -10.00
CA GLY A 168 -1.81 -4.77 -11.26
C GLY A 168 -1.62 -5.96 -12.19
N LEU A 169 -0.39 -6.45 -12.32
CA LEU A 169 -0.07 -7.64 -13.11
C LEU A 169 -0.37 -8.94 -12.35
N GLY A 170 -0.17 -8.93 -11.03
CA GLY A 170 -0.40 -10.09 -10.17
C GLY A 170 -1.89 -10.41 -9.97
N PHE A 171 -2.78 -9.41 -9.96
CA PHE A 171 -4.21 -9.62 -9.70
C PHE A 171 -4.93 -10.48 -10.75
N PRO A 172 -4.77 -10.26 -12.07
CA PRO A 172 -5.29 -11.18 -13.08
C PRO A 172 -4.76 -12.61 -12.94
N ALA A 173 -3.46 -12.77 -12.68
CA ALA A 173 -2.85 -14.07 -12.43
C ALA A 173 -3.43 -14.72 -11.16
N ALA A 174 -3.66 -13.94 -10.11
CA ALA A 174 -4.29 -14.42 -8.87
C ALA A 174 -5.71 -14.95 -9.09
N ILE A 175 -6.52 -14.29 -9.94
CA ILE A 175 -7.85 -14.79 -10.31
C ILE A 175 -7.74 -16.16 -10.98
N LEU A 176 -6.85 -16.31 -11.96
CA LEU A 176 -6.65 -17.58 -12.67
C LEU A 176 -6.17 -18.68 -11.71
N LEU A 177 -5.21 -18.38 -10.83
CA LEU A 177 -4.71 -19.34 -9.83
C LEU A 177 -5.81 -19.73 -8.82
N ALA A 178 -6.62 -18.80 -8.34
CA ALA A 178 -7.71 -19.07 -7.42
C ALA A 178 -8.79 -19.95 -8.05
N LEU A 179 -9.15 -19.69 -9.31
CA LEU A 179 -10.07 -20.52 -10.08
C LEU A 179 -9.45 -21.89 -10.41
N GLY A 180 -8.15 -21.91 -10.79
CA GLY A 180 -7.41 -23.12 -11.06
C GLY A 180 -7.36 -24.08 -9.85
N ARG A 181 -7.13 -23.53 -8.65
CA ARG A 181 -7.16 -24.31 -7.39
C ARG A 181 -8.52 -24.98 -7.12
N ARG A 182 -9.61 -24.41 -7.66
CA ARG A 182 -10.98 -24.97 -7.56
C ARG A 182 -11.41 -25.80 -8.78
N SER A 183 -10.53 -25.93 -9.77
CA SER A 183 -10.82 -26.66 -11.00
C SER A 183 -11.10 -28.15 -10.75
N LYS A 184 -12.01 -28.71 -11.54
CA LYS A 184 -12.26 -30.17 -11.60
C LYS A 184 -11.14 -30.90 -12.37
N LEU A 185 -10.32 -30.17 -13.16
CA LEU A 185 -9.20 -30.73 -13.89
C LEU A 185 -8.01 -30.95 -12.92
N PRO A 186 -7.57 -32.22 -12.71
CA PRO A 186 -6.58 -32.52 -11.66
C PRO A 186 -5.24 -31.84 -11.91
N VAL A 187 -4.78 -31.78 -13.16
CA VAL A 187 -3.51 -31.13 -13.51
C VAL A 187 -3.54 -29.65 -13.19
N VAL A 188 -4.57 -28.93 -13.63
CA VAL A 188 -4.73 -27.48 -13.37
C VAL A 188 -4.78 -27.20 -11.89
N ARG A 189 -5.54 -28.00 -11.14
CA ARG A 189 -5.65 -27.87 -9.69
C ARG A 189 -4.30 -28.10 -9.01
N THR A 190 -3.60 -29.18 -9.35
CA THR A 190 -2.31 -29.51 -8.72
C THR A 190 -1.26 -28.44 -9.02
N LEU A 191 -1.13 -27.99 -10.26
CA LEU A 191 -0.18 -26.93 -10.62
C LEU A 191 -0.50 -25.61 -9.90
N SER A 192 -1.77 -25.24 -9.82
CA SER A 192 -2.18 -24.02 -9.10
C SER A 192 -1.88 -24.13 -7.61
N VAL A 193 -2.17 -25.27 -6.98
CA VAL A 193 -1.87 -25.51 -5.57
C VAL A 193 -0.36 -25.47 -5.34
N LEU A 194 0.41 -26.21 -6.14
CA LEU A 194 1.86 -26.26 -6.02
C LEU A 194 2.48 -24.86 -6.13
N PHE A 195 2.08 -24.09 -7.13
CA PHE A 195 2.56 -22.73 -7.30
C PHE A 195 2.25 -21.85 -6.08
N ILE A 196 0.98 -21.83 -5.65
CA ILE A 196 0.54 -20.97 -4.54
C ILE A 196 1.28 -21.35 -3.25
N GLU A 197 1.32 -22.65 -2.90
CA GLU A 197 1.92 -23.08 -1.64
C GLU A 197 3.45 -22.89 -1.65
N THR A 198 4.12 -23.16 -2.78
CA THR A 198 5.57 -22.93 -2.90
C THR A 198 5.92 -21.46 -2.72
N ILE A 199 5.25 -20.57 -3.44
CA ILE A 199 5.55 -19.14 -3.35
C ILE A 199 5.21 -18.56 -1.97
N ARG A 200 4.12 -19.00 -1.35
CA ARG A 200 3.74 -18.55 0.01
C ARG A 200 4.60 -19.16 1.11
N GLY A 201 5.20 -20.32 0.85
CA GLY A 201 6.15 -20.95 1.77
C GLY A 201 7.55 -20.34 1.73
N LEU A 202 7.88 -19.56 0.69
CA LEU A 202 9.17 -18.91 0.56
C LEU A 202 9.15 -17.48 1.12
N PRO A 203 10.19 -17.04 1.88
CA PRO A 203 10.36 -15.63 2.19
C PRO A 203 10.51 -14.80 0.91
N LEU A 204 9.84 -13.64 0.84
CA LEU A 204 9.97 -12.74 -0.31
C LEU A 204 11.43 -12.38 -0.63
N LEU A 205 12.25 -12.21 0.42
CA LEU A 205 13.68 -11.94 0.26
C LEU A 205 14.37 -13.03 -0.56
N SER A 206 14.09 -14.31 -0.26
CA SER A 206 14.65 -15.44 -1.01
C SER A 206 14.25 -15.41 -2.48
N LEU A 207 12.97 -15.07 -2.76
CA LEU A 207 12.47 -14.96 -4.13
C LEU A 207 13.16 -13.83 -4.89
N LEU A 208 13.40 -12.67 -4.23
CA LEU A 208 14.15 -11.56 -4.82
C LEU A 208 15.62 -11.94 -5.10
N LEU A 209 16.27 -12.68 -4.20
CA LEU A 209 17.64 -13.16 -4.41
C LEU A 209 17.71 -14.18 -5.55
N VAL A 210 16.76 -15.11 -5.63
CA VAL A 210 16.65 -16.05 -6.75
C VAL A 210 16.52 -15.29 -8.08
N ALA A 211 15.62 -14.32 -8.17
CA ALA A 211 15.41 -13.56 -9.40
C ALA A 211 16.62 -12.68 -9.78
N SER A 212 17.34 -12.14 -8.79
CA SER A 212 18.40 -11.16 -9.05
C SER A 212 19.81 -11.76 -9.13
N ILE A 213 20.07 -12.86 -8.43
CA ILE A 213 21.39 -13.48 -8.34
C ILE A 213 21.42 -14.83 -9.07
N LEU A 214 20.44 -15.71 -8.78
CA LEU A 214 20.49 -17.06 -9.38
C LEU A 214 20.05 -17.06 -10.85
N LEU A 215 18.98 -16.33 -11.21
CA LEU A 215 18.48 -16.30 -12.58
C LEU A 215 19.56 -15.90 -13.62
N PRO A 216 20.43 -14.90 -13.37
CA PRO A 216 21.53 -14.55 -14.25
C PRO A 216 22.55 -15.65 -14.49
N LEU A 217 22.67 -16.61 -13.57
CA LEU A 217 23.61 -17.73 -13.75
C LEU A 217 23.10 -18.79 -14.73
N PHE A 218 21.80 -18.80 -14.99
CA PHE A 218 21.15 -19.80 -15.86
C PHE A 218 20.72 -19.25 -17.23
N LEU A 219 20.64 -17.92 -17.37
CA LEU A 219 20.21 -17.28 -18.61
C LEU A 219 21.37 -16.59 -19.31
N PRO A 220 21.46 -16.69 -20.64
CA PRO A 220 22.40 -15.89 -21.41
C PRO A 220 22.05 -14.40 -21.32
N ASP A 221 23.06 -13.52 -21.42
CA ASP A 221 22.90 -12.07 -21.28
C ASP A 221 21.85 -11.48 -22.23
N SER A 222 21.67 -12.07 -23.43
CA SER A 222 20.68 -11.63 -24.41
C SER A 222 19.22 -11.83 -23.99
N LEU A 223 18.97 -12.76 -23.08
CA LEU A 223 17.63 -13.07 -22.54
C LEU A 223 17.43 -12.55 -21.10
N LEU A 224 18.47 -11.97 -20.51
CA LEU A 224 18.43 -11.53 -19.13
C LEU A 224 17.73 -10.17 -19.00
N PRO A 225 16.54 -10.11 -18.38
CA PRO A 225 15.91 -8.83 -18.10
C PRO A 225 16.77 -7.99 -17.16
N ASP A 226 16.60 -6.68 -17.23
CA ASP A 226 17.27 -5.79 -16.32
C ASP A 226 16.88 -6.06 -14.84
N LYS A 227 17.67 -5.55 -13.91
CA LYS A 227 17.51 -5.79 -12.47
C LYS A 227 16.14 -5.33 -11.94
N PHE A 228 15.64 -4.19 -12.44
CA PHE A 228 14.33 -3.65 -12.05
C PHE A 228 13.20 -4.59 -12.50
N VAL A 229 13.26 -5.06 -13.73
CA VAL A 229 12.26 -6.00 -14.29
C VAL A 229 12.29 -7.34 -13.55
N ARG A 230 13.47 -7.86 -13.20
CA ARG A 230 13.60 -9.11 -12.42
C ARG A 230 12.95 -8.97 -11.03
N ALA A 231 13.20 -7.86 -10.34
CA ALA A 231 12.57 -7.58 -9.05
C ALA A 231 11.05 -7.42 -9.19
N LEU A 232 10.58 -6.74 -10.24
CA LEU A 232 9.16 -6.59 -10.54
C LEU A 232 8.48 -7.96 -10.79
N ILE A 233 9.12 -8.85 -11.55
CA ILE A 233 8.62 -10.22 -11.79
C ILE A 233 8.51 -10.98 -10.47
N ALA A 234 9.54 -10.95 -9.61
CA ALA A 234 9.51 -11.61 -8.32
C ALA A 234 8.38 -11.10 -7.42
N LEU A 235 8.21 -9.77 -7.34
CA LEU A 235 7.13 -9.14 -6.59
C LEU A 235 5.76 -9.47 -7.18
N THR A 236 5.64 -9.57 -8.51
CA THR A 236 4.39 -9.93 -9.20
C THR A 236 3.99 -11.38 -8.90
N ILE A 237 4.95 -12.31 -8.96
CA ILE A 237 4.74 -13.73 -8.61
C ILE A 237 4.30 -13.86 -7.15
N PHE A 238 4.98 -13.15 -6.25
CA PHE A 238 4.63 -13.12 -4.84
C PHE A 238 3.21 -12.56 -4.63
N ALA A 239 2.90 -11.38 -5.22
CA ALA A 239 1.59 -10.78 -5.16
C ALA A 239 0.50 -11.72 -5.68
N ALA A 240 0.72 -12.38 -6.83
CA ALA A 240 -0.22 -13.30 -7.43
C ALA A 240 -0.58 -14.47 -6.51
N ALA A 241 0.40 -15.07 -5.82
CA ALA A 241 0.16 -16.18 -4.91
C ALA A 241 -0.63 -15.76 -3.66
N TYR A 242 -0.28 -14.63 -3.04
CA TYR A 242 -0.98 -14.12 -1.86
C TYR A 242 -2.40 -13.65 -2.18
N LEU A 243 -2.58 -12.91 -3.28
CA LEU A 243 -3.89 -12.47 -3.74
C LEU A 243 -4.78 -13.65 -4.17
N ALA A 244 -4.20 -14.71 -4.76
CA ALA A 244 -4.94 -15.92 -5.13
C ALA A 244 -5.55 -16.60 -3.90
N GLU A 245 -4.83 -16.67 -2.78
CA GLU A 245 -5.35 -17.25 -1.55
C GLU A 245 -6.46 -16.40 -0.93
N VAL A 246 -6.31 -15.08 -0.94
CA VAL A 246 -7.37 -14.16 -0.50
C VAL A 246 -8.62 -14.35 -1.36
N LEU A 247 -8.47 -14.37 -2.68
CA LEU A 247 -9.59 -14.60 -3.62
C LEU A 247 -10.23 -15.98 -3.43
N ARG A 248 -9.42 -17.02 -3.16
CA ARG A 248 -9.92 -18.37 -2.86
C ARG A 248 -10.88 -18.35 -1.65
N GLY A 249 -10.50 -17.63 -0.59
CA GLY A 249 -11.36 -17.43 0.58
C GLY A 249 -12.70 -16.80 0.22
N GLY A 250 -12.68 -15.74 -0.61
CA GLY A 250 -13.89 -15.10 -1.12
C GLY A 250 -14.74 -16.02 -1.99
N LEU A 251 -14.11 -16.78 -2.89
CA LEU A 251 -14.83 -17.75 -3.72
C LEU A 251 -15.48 -18.88 -2.91
N GLN A 252 -14.89 -19.25 -1.77
CA GLN A 252 -15.46 -20.28 -0.88
C GLN A 252 -16.66 -19.77 -0.08
N SER A 253 -16.75 -18.49 0.18
CA SER A 253 -17.85 -17.89 0.94
C SER A 253 -19.13 -17.68 0.08
N ILE A 254 -19.06 -17.88 -1.24
CA ILE A 254 -20.24 -17.78 -2.11
C ILE A 254 -21.08 -19.08 -2.00
N PRO A 255 -22.37 -18.99 -1.68
CA PRO A 255 -23.26 -20.15 -1.63
C PRO A 255 -23.34 -20.90 -2.97
N GLY A 256 -23.36 -22.24 -2.93
CA GLY A 256 -23.40 -23.10 -4.11
C GLY A 256 -24.61 -22.82 -5.02
N GLY A 257 -25.75 -22.46 -4.43
CA GLY A 257 -26.97 -22.11 -5.15
C GLY A 257 -26.81 -20.99 -6.18
N GLN A 258 -25.81 -20.09 -6.03
CA GLN A 258 -25.50 -19.08 -7.05
C GLN A 258 -25.00 -19.71 -8.36
N SER A 259 -24.21 -20.76 -8.26
CA SER A 259 -23.70 -21.50 -9.43
C SER A 259 -24.80 -22.38 -10.04
N GLU A 260 -25.63 -23.02 -9.22
CA GLU A 260 -26.75 -23.85 -9.63
C GLU A 260 -27.82 -23.01 -10.36
N ALA A 261 -28.16 -21.85 -9.81
CA ALA A 261 -29.10 -20.91 -10.47
C ALA A 261 -28.57 -20.41 -11.81
N ALA A 262 -27.28 -20.12 -11.91
CA ALA A 262 -26.65 -19.70 -13.16
C ALA A 262 -26.69 -20.83 -14.22
N GLU A 263 -26.45 -22.06 -13.81
CA GLU A 263 -26.52 -23.24 -14.68
C GLU A 263 -27.97 -23.47 -15.17
N ALA A 264 -28.98 -23.32 -14.30
CA ALA A 264 -30.39 -23.41 -14.65
C ALA A 264 -30.82 -22.33 -15.68
N LEU A 265 -30.15 -21.18 -15.70
CA LEU A 265 -30.30 -20.12 -16.71
C LEU A 265 -29.47 -20.35 -17.98
N GLY A 266 -28.79 -21.50 -18.11
CA GLY A 266 -27.98 -21.82 -19.29
C GLY A 266 -26.66 -21.08 -19.39
N LEU A 267 -26.17 -20.46 -18.29
CA LEU A 267 -24.88 -19.76 -18.29
C LEU A 267 -23.73 -20.77 -18.23
N GLY A 268 -22.83 -20.70 -19.21
CA GLY A 268 -21.58 -21.47 -19.17
C GLY A 268 -20.62 -21.00 -18.06
N TYR A 269 -19.69 -21.87 -17.67
CA TYR A 269 -18.74 -21.67 -16.55
C TYR A 269 -18.10 -20.27 -16.51
N TRP A 270 -17.49 -19.82 -17.61
CA TRP A 270 -16.80 -18.50 -17.64
C TRP A 270 -17.75 -17.31 -17.49
N LYS A 271 -18.96 -17.39 -18.04
CA LYS A 271 -19.97 -16.35 -17.86
C LYS A 271 -20.44 -16.30 -16.40
N THR A 272 -20.68 -17.47 -15.79
CA THR A 272 -21.04 -17.60 -14.36
C THR A 272 -19.95 -16.99 -13.48
N GLN A 273 -18.67 -17.37 -13.70
CA GLN A 273 -17.57 -16.80 -12.91
C GLN A 273 -17.47 -15.29 -13.08
N ARG A 274 -17.47 -14.78 -14.32
CA ARG A 274 -17.23 -13.37 -14.59
C ARG A 274 -18.39 -12.46 -14.15
N LEU A 275 -19.63 -12.89 -14.34
CA LEU A 275 -20.81 -12.03 -14.15
C LEU A 275 -21.42 -12.17 -12.75
N ILE A 276 -21.29 -13.32 -12.11
CA ILE A 276 -22.00 -13.63 -10.86
C ILE A 276 -21.03 -13.87 -9.71
N ILE A 277 -20.11 -14.84 -9.82
CA ILE A 277 -19.34 -15.32 -8.69
C ILE A 277 -18.18 -14.38 -8.33
N LEU A 278 -17.31 -14.02 -9.29
CA LEU A 278 -16.15 -13.17 -9.03
C LEU A 278 -16.52 -11.79 -8.49
N PRO A 279 -17.52 -11.07 -9.01
CA PRO A 279 -17.89 -9.76 -8.47
C PRO A 279 -18.35 -9.84 -7.00
N GLN A 280 -19.06 -10.90 -6.63
CA GLN A 280 -19.48 -11.12 -5.25
C GLN A 280 -18.27 -11.50 -4.37
N ALA A 281 -17.45 -12.46 -4.81
CA ALA A 281 -16.27 -12.91 -4.08
C ALA A 281 -15.28 -11.77 -3.81
N ILE A 282 -14.97 -10.93 -4.83
CA ILE A 282 -14.07 -9.78 -4.69
C ILE A 282 -14.62 -8.80 -3.64
N ARG A 283 -15.91 -8.49 -3.64
CA ARG A 283 -16.51 -7.58 -2.64
C ARG A 283 -16.34 -8.09 -1.21
N ILE A 284 -16.45 -9.39 -1.00
CA ILE A 284 -16.32 -10.00 0.34
C ILE A 284 -14.87 -9.87 0.85
N VAL A 285 -13.89 -9.96 -0.04
CA VAL A 285 -12.47 -9.98 0.35
C VAL A 285 -11.76 -8.62 0.24
N ILE A 286 -12.48 -7.53 -0.04
CA ILE A 286 -11.90 -6.18 -0.11
C ILE A 286 -10.99 -5.87 1.09
N PRO A 287 -11.38 -6.13 2.36
CA PRO A 287 -10.50 -5.84 3.51
C PRO A 287 -9.19 -6.62 3.47
N ALA A 288 -9.28 -7.92 3.15
CA ALA A 288 -8.10 -8.79 3.05
C ALA A 288 -7.20 -8.40 1.86
N LEU A 289 -7.81 -8.00 0.72
CA LEU A 289 -7.08 -7.46 -0.44
C LEU A 289 -6.34 -6.18 -0.06
N THR A 290 -7.00 -5.26 0.63
CA THR A 290 -6.39 -4.01 1.07
C THR A 290 -5.21 -4.26 2.01
N ASN A 291 -5.37 -5.18 2.97
CA ASN A 291 -4.26 -5.56 3.85
C ASN A 291 -3.08 -6.12 3.05
N THR A 292 -3.34 -6.96 2.04
CA THR A 292 -2.29 -7.49 1.15
C THR A 292 -1.58 -6.36 0.38
N ILE A 293 -2.33 -5.36 -0.11
CA ILE A 293 -1.74 -4.17 -0.77
C ILE A 293 -0.83 -3.41 0.19
N ILE A 294 -1.27 -3.16 1.42
CA ILE A 294 -0.46 -2.46 2.45
C ILE A 294 0.82 -3.24 2.75
N VAL A 295 0.75 -4.56 2.86
CA VAL A 295 1.92 -5.43 3.03
C VAL A 295 2.86 -5.32 1.84
N MET A 296 2.34 -5.30 0.61
CA MET A 296 3.15 -5.15 -0.61
C MET A 296 3.88 -3.81 -0.66
N ILE A 297 3.24 -2.71 -0.26
CA ILE A 297 3.89 -1.38 -0.16
C ILE A 297 5.12 -1.45 0.75
N LYS A 298 5.00 -2.10 1.92
CA LYS A 298 6.10 -2.25 2.87
C LYS A 298 7.19 -3.19 2.36
N ASN A 299 6.81 -4.23 1.65
CA ASN A 299 7.71 -5.25 1.11
C ASN A 299 8.63 -4.71 0.00
N THR A 300 8.29 -3.58 -0.63
CA THR A 300 9.21 -2.94 -1.61
C THR A 300 10.53 -2.53 -0.98
N SER A 301 10.60 -2.32 0.33
CA SER A 301 11.85 -2.01 1.03
C SER A 301 12.89 -3.15 0.97
N LEU A 302 12.47 -4.39 0.70
CA LEU A 302 13.37 -5.53 0.55
C LEU A 302 14.16 -5.50 -0.77
N VAL A 303 13.77 -4.67 -1.75
CA VAL A 303 14.49 -4.58 -3.04
C VAL A 303 15.89 -3.95 -2.90
N LEU A 304 16.18 -3.34 -1.75
CA LEU A 304 17.54 -2.90 -1.42
C LEU A 304 18.55 -4.05 -1.54
N VAL A 305 18.19 -5.26 -1.11
CA VAL A 305 19.09 -6.42 -1.10
C VAL A 305 19.53 -6.80 -2.52
N VAL A 306 18.71 -6.50 -3.50
CA VAL A 306 19.05 -6.71 -4.92
C VAL A 306 19.62 -5.45 -5.59
N GLY A 307 19.90 -4.41 -4.80
CA GLY A 307 20.56 -3.18 -5.23
C GLY A 307 19.65 -2.22 -6.00
N LEU A 308 18.34 -2.21 -5.69
CA LEU A 308 17.42 -1.18 -6.13
C LEU A 308 17.20 -0.17 -5.01
N PHE A 309 17.06 1.09 -5.35
CA PHE A 309 16.85 2.16 -4.39
C PHE A 309 15.35 2.46 -4.25
N ASP A 310 14.71 1.89 -3.23
CA ASP A 310 13.38 2.30 -2.78
C ASP A 310 13.44 3.56 -1.91
N LEU A 311 12.31 3.98 -1.33
CA LEU A 311 12.25 5.15 -0.46
C LEU A 311 13.13 5.02 0.80
N ILE A 312 13.18 3.83 1.43
CA ILE A 312 14.02 3.60 2.62
C ILE A 312 15.49 3.62 2.25
N SER A 313 15.86 2.96 1.16
CA SER A 313 17.24 2.90 0.68
C SER A 313 17.76 4.27 0.27
N SER A 314 16.90 5.09 -0.32
CA SER A 314 17.23 6.48 -0.69
C SER A 314 17.48 7.33 0.55
N GLY A 315 16.71 7.15 1.63
CA GLY A 315 16.97 7.81 2.90
C GLY A 315 18.29 7.37 3.54
N LYS A 316 18.58 6.06 3.53
CA LYS A 316 19.89 5.54 3.99
C LYS A 316 21.05 6.12 3.20
N ALA A 317 20.92 6.20 1.88
CA ALA A 317 21.93 6.81 1.02
C ALA A 317 22.13 8.31 1.32
N ALA A 318 21.06 9.04 1.63
CA ALA A 318 21.16 10.43 2.04
C ALA A 318 21.91 10.61 3.37
N LEU A 319 21.72 9.69 4.32
CA LEU A 319 22.42 9.69 5.61
C LEU A 319 23.92 9.40 5.50
N SER A 320 24.39 8.88 4.37
CA SER A 320 25.83 8.60 4.15
C SER A 320 26.61 9.84 3.73
N ASP A 321 26.00 11.03 3.65
CA ASP A 321 26.69 12.27 3.36
C ASP A 321 27.52 12.72 4.57
N PRO A 322 28.89 12.73 4.47
CA PRO A 322 29.76 13.05 5.59
C PRO A 322 29.69 14.49 6.07
N ALA A 323 29.11 15.41 5.27
CA ALA A 323 28.92 16.80 5.65
C ALA A 323 27.85 16.99 6.74
N TRP A 324 27.03 15.97 7.01
CA TRP A 324 25.91 16.02 7.95
C TRP A 324 26.10 15.08 9.14
N PRO A 325 25.56 15.41 10.32
CA PRO A 325 25.67 14.56 11.52
C PRO A 325 24.82 13.27 11.47
N ALA A 326 24.37 12.86 10.28
CA ALA A 326 23.58 11.66 10.02
C ALA A 326 22.31 11.53 10.90
N PRO A 327 21.33 12.48 10.82
CA PRO A 327 20.12 12.47 11.64
C PRO A 327 19.14 11.37 11.20
N SER A 328 19.43 10.13 11.63
CA SER A 328 18.69 8.95 11.21
C SER A 328 17.24 8.94 11.71
N THR A 329 17.01 9.40 12.95
CA THR A 329 15.68 9.40 13.55
C THR A 329 14.72 10.28 12.73
N GLU A 330 15.11 11.48 12.37
CA GLU A 330 14.33 12.44 11.59
C GLU A 330 14.06 11.91 10.18
N THR A 331 15.10 11.35 9.57
CA THR A 331 15.00 10.76 8.22
C THR A 331 14.00 9.61 8.20
N PHE A 332 14.10 8.66 9.14
CA PHE A 332 13.17 7.54 9.19
C PHE A 332 11.79 7.94 9.69
N LEU A 333 11.65 8.99 10.51
CA LEU A 333 10.35 9.55 10.88
C LEU A 333 9.67 10.15 9.64
N PHE A 334 10.39 10.92 8.83
CA PHE A 334 9.86 11.48 7.59
C PHE A 334 9.42 10.39 6.60
N ILE A 335 10.26 9.38 6.37
CA ILE A 335 9.94 8.22 5.52
C ILE A 335 8.76 7.45 6.10
N GLY A 336 8.74 7.21 7.41
CA GLY A 336 7.66 6.53 8.12
C GLY A 336 6.32 7.25 7.98
N LEU A 337 6.31 8.59 8.01
CA LEU A 337 5.10 9.39 7.76
C LEU A 337 4.57 9.20 6.33
N ILE A 338 5.46 9.10 5.34
CA ILE A 338 5.05 8.82 3.94
C ILE A 338 4.43 7.42 3.83
N TYR A 339 5.07 6.39 4.37
CA TYR A 339 4.51 5.04 4.40
C TYR A 339 3.20 4.97 5.19
N PHE A 340 3.13 5.68 6.31
CA PHE A 340 1.91 5.78 7.11
C PHE A 340 0.78 6.43 6.31
N ALA A 341 1.03 7.55 5.63
CA ALA A 341 0.03 8.24 4.83
C ALA A 341 -0.50 7.33 3.70
N LEU A 342 0.38 6.60 3.01
CA LEU A 342 0.00 5.63 1.99
C LEU A 342 -0.86 4.50 2.60
N ALA A 343 -0.37 3.82 3.64
CA ALA A 343 -1.07 2.70 4.27
C ALA A 343 -2.41 3.13 4.88
N PHE A 344 -2.46 4.28 5.56
CA PHE A 344 -3.66 4.83 6.16
C PHE A 344 -4.71 5.18 5.11
N SER A 345 -4.30 5.75 3.96
CA SER A 345 -5.21 6.06 2.85
C SER A 345 -5.88 4.80 2.31
N PHE A 346 -5.11 3.72 2.13
CA PHE A 346 -5.67 2.42 1.71
C PHE A 346 -6.59 1.81 2.77
N ALA A 347 -6.22 1.85 4.05
CA ALA A 347 -7.06 1.35 5.14
C ALA A 347 -8.39 2.10 5.23
N ARG A 348 -8.36 3.44 5.15
CA ARG A 348 -9.59 4.27 5.16
C ARG A 348 -10.48 4.00 3.95
N PHE A 349 -9.87 3.75 2.80
CA PHE A 349 -10.62 3.38 1.60
C PHE A 349 -11.32 2.01 1.76
N ALA A 350 -10.64 1.02 2.34
CA ALA A 350 -11.27 -0.27 2.62
C ALA A 350 -12.46 -0.15 3.58
N ASP A 351 -12.30 0.59 4.68
CA ASP A 351 -13.39 0.88 5.62
C ASP A 351 -14.61 1.53 4.93
N PHE A 352 -14.35 2.46 4.00
CA PHE A 352 -15.41 3.10 3.23
C PHE A 352 -16.16 2.09 2.35
N LEU A 353 -15.43 1.19 1.67
CA LEU A 353 -16.04 0.16 0.83
C LEU A 353 -16.87 -0.84 1.61
N GLU A 354 -16.39 -1.26 2.80
CA GLU A 354 -17.14 -2.15 3.69
C GLU A 354 -18.46 -1.55 4.13
N ARG A 355 -18.45 -0.30 4.61
CA ARG A 355 -19.65 0.41 5.06
C ARG A 355 -20.66 0.59 3.92
N SER A 356 -20.18 1.02 2.75
CA SER A 356 -21.03 1.18 1.56
C SER A 356 -21.63 -0.14 1.05
N GLY A 357 -20.96 -1.27 1.30
CA GLY A 357 -21.45 -2.61 0.97
C GLY A 357 -22.47 -3.13 1.98
N ALA A 358 -22.35 -2.75 3.25
CA ALA A 358 -23.27 -3.14 4.32
C ALA A 358 -24.63 -2.42 4.20
N GLU A 359 -24.62 -1.11 3.92
CA GLU A 359 -25.85 -0.30 3.74
C GLU A 359 -26.73 -0.78 2.56
N LYS A 360 -26.16 -1.43 1.56
CA LYS A 360 -26.93 -1.97 0.42
C LYS A 360 -27.53 -3.36 0.66
N ARG A 361 -27.26 -3.97 1.83
CA ARG A 361 -27.77 -5.31 2.20
C ARG A 361 -28.89 -5.27 3.24
N GLY A 362 -29.13 -4.12 3.88
CA GLY A 362 -30.28 -3.84 4.76
C GLY A 362 -31.38 -3.13 4.00
#